data_c109499dc45cf0f93fd870ddae155045
#
_entry.id   c109499dc45cf0f93fd870ddae155045
#
_cell.length_a   1.000
_cell.length_b   1.000
_cell.length_c   1.000
_cell.angle_alpha   90.00
_cell.angle_beta   90.00
_cell.angle_gamma   90.00
#
_symmetry.space_group_name_H-M   'P 1'
#
loop_
_entity.id
_entity.type
_entity.pdbx_description
1 polymer ?
#
loop_
_entity_poly.entity_id
_entity_poly.type
_entity_poly.pdbx_seq_one_letter_code
_entity_poly.pdbx_strand_id
1 'polypeptide(L)'
;MENRTDLVKQKNLENRTAPEQRITGEKLDELRAFFAQDRFATENGAYIEEAGENYAKCSMELTDRHKNARGAVMGGVHFVLADFTFAVATNCMGQSVVSLSSNITYTGKVKGDKLIGTAHCIKEGRSTNFYEIIIEDEYGNQAAVVTITGFHVGDRK
;
A
#
# COMPACT_ATOMS: atom_id res chain seq x y z
N MET A 1 20.30 -23.91 -18.47
CA MET A 1 20.43 -23.71 -17.02
C MET A 1 19.83 -22.34 -16.70
N GLU A 2 18.64 -22.33 -16.14
CA GLU A 2 18.02 -21.10 -15.65
C GLU A 2 18.85 -20.55 -14.48
N ASN A 3 19.25 -19.29 -14.58
CA ASN A 3 20.12 -18.67 -13.60
C ASN A 3 19.32 -18.46 -12.28
N ARG A 4 19.91 -18.79 -11.14
CA ARG A 4 19.32 -18.62 -9.80
C ARG A 4 18.78 -17.20 -9.57
N THR A 5 19.36 -16.21 -10.25
CA THR A 5 18.94 -14.81 -10.23
C THR A 5 17.61 -14.60 -10.98
N ASP A 6 17.37 -15.34 -12.04
CA ASP A 6 16.14 -15.23 -12.83
C ASP A 6 14.97 -15.94 -12.13
N LEU A 7 15.24 -17.06 -11.45
CA LEU A 7 14.27 -17.75 -10.58
C LEU A 7 13.85 -16.89 -9.38
N VAL A 8 14.78 -16.14 -8.78
CA VAL A 8 14.47 -15.22 -7.69
C VAL A 8 13.66 -14.03 -8.19
N LYS A 9 13.98 -13.50 -9.38
CA LYS A 9 13.20 -12.42 -10.01
C LYS A 9 11.80 -12.88 -10.39
N GLN A 10 11.66 -14.08 -10.93
CA GLN A 10 10.38 -14.67 -11.31
C GLN A 10 9.50 -14.92 -10.09
N LYS A 11 10.05 -15.48 -9.02
CA LYS A 11 9.35 -15.69 -7.75
C LYS A 11 8.92 -14.37 -7.07
N ASN A 12 9.74 -13.33 -7.19
CA ASN A 12 9.40 -11.99 -6.70
C ASN A 12 8.34 -11.30 -7.56
N LEU A 13 8.26 -11.61 -8.88
CA LEU A 13 7.17 -11.15 -9.73
C LEU A 13 5.86 -11.89 -9.44
N GLU A 14 5.91 -13.19 -9.22
CA GLU A 14 4.74 -14.02 -8.89
C GLU A 14 4.10 -13.61 -7.56
N ASN A 15 4.91 -13.22 -6.56
CA ASN A 15 4.42 -12.66 -5.30
C ASN A 15 3.86 -11.22 -5.40
N ARG A 16 4.03 -10.55 -6.55
CA ARG A 16 3.51 -9.20 -6.82
C ARG A 16 2.21 -9.21 -7.65
N THR A 17 1.73 -10.39 -8.03
CA THR A 17 0.44 -10.50 -8.71
C THR A 17 -0.69 -10.28 -7.71
N ALA A 18 -1.74 -9.60 -8.16
CA ALA A 18 -2.93 -9.40 -7.35
C ALA A 18 -3.53 -10.76 -6.96
N PRO A 19 -4.06 -10.90 -5.73
CA PRO A 19 -4.55 -12.15 -5.19
C PRO A 19 -5.69 -12.73 -6.03
N GLU A 20 -5.85 -14.06 -5.98
CA GLU A 20 -6.97 -14.76 -6.60
C GLU A 20 -8.32 -14.35 -5.97
N GLN A 21 -8.33 -14.03 -4.67
CA GLN A 21 -9.50 -13.53 -3.94
C GLN A 21 -9.47 -12.01 -3.82
N ARG A 22 -10.10 -11.34 -4.77
CA ARG A 22 -10.32 -9.88 -4.72
C ARG A 22 -11.68 -9.56 -4.11
N ILE A 23 -11.71 -8.44 -3.38
CA ILE A 23 -12.95 -7.82 -2.93
C ILE A 23 -13.48 -6.98 -4.08
N THR A 24 -14.73 -7.23 -4.50
CA THR A 24 -15.36 -6.53 -5.62
C THR A 24 -16.81 -6.16 -5.32
N GLY A 25 -17.40 -5.29 -6.14
CA GLY A 25 -18.81 -4.91 -6.06
C GLY A 25 -19.15 -4.25 -4.72
N GLU A 26 -20.32 -4.58 -4.18
CA GLU A 26 -20.86 -4.00 -2.95
C GLU A 26 -19.91 -4.13 -1.75
N LYS A 27 -19.18 -5.25 -1.63
CA LYS A 27 -18.20 -5.44 -0.57
C LYS A 27 -17.01 -4.46 -0.66
N LEU A 28 -16.61 -4.08 -1.87
CA LEU A 28 -15.59 -3.06 -2.05
C LEU A 28 -16.11 -1.68 -1.64
N ASP A 29 -17.35 -1.38 -1.93
CA ASP A 29 -17.98 -0.12 -1.54
C ASP A 29 -18.18 -0.02 -0.01
N GLU A 30 -18.57 -1.12 0.64
CA GLU A 30 -18.61 -1.22 2.11
C GLU A 30 -17.23 -1.00 2.73
N LEU A 31 -16.18 -1.59 2.13
CA LEU A 31 -14.80 -1.40 2.57
C LEU A 31 -14.37 0.07 2.44
N ARG A 32 -14.68 0.71 1.32
CA ARG A 32 -14.43 2.14 1.09
C ARG A 32 -15.15 3.00 2.14
N ALA A 33 -16.41 2.69 2.44
CA ALA A 33 -17.18 3.40 3.46
C ALA A 33 -16.58 3.23 4.86
N PHE A 34 -16.08 2.05 5.20
CA PHE A 34 -15.37 1.81 6.45
C PHE A 34 -14.09 2.64 6.55
N PHE A 35 -13.23 2.56 5.54
CA PHE A 35 -11.95 3.29 5.51
C PHE A 35 -12.10 4.80 5.27
N ALA A 36 -13.29 5.29 4.87
CA ALA A 36 -13.56 6.73 4.84
C ALA A 36 -13.41 7.40 6.22
N GLN A 37 -13.44 6.61 7.30
CA GLN A 37 -13.20 7.09 8.67
C GLN A 37 -11.71 7.36 8.96
N ASP A 38 -10.80 6.88 8.14
CA ASP A 38 -9.38 7.26 8.16
C ASP A 38 -9.20 8.64 7.53
N ARG A 39 -9.80 9.64 8.17
CA ARG A 39 -10.02 10.98 7.60
C ARG A 39 -8.74 11.69 7.21
N PHE A 40 -7.65 11.48 7.95
CA PHE A 40 -6.38 12.10 7.59
C PHE A 40 -5.89 11.66 6.20
N ALA A 41 -6.03 10.38 5.87
CA ALA A 41 -5.66 9.87 4.55
C ALA A 41 -6.72 10.23 3.49
N THR A 42 -7.99 9.96 3.75
CA THR A 42 -9.07 10.12 2.76
C THR A 42 -9.40 11.57 2.44
N GLU A 43 -9.33 12.49 3.42
CA GLU A 43 -9.48 13.92 3.18
C GLU A 43 -8.27 14.52 2.43
N ASN A 44 -7.13 13.82 2.42
CA ASN A 44 -5.99 14.14 1.55
C ASN A 44 -6.03 13.41 0.19
N GLY A 45 -7.11 12.70 -0.11
CA GLY A 45 -7.36 12.12 -1.43
C GLY A 45 -7.02 10.64 -1.56
N ALA A 46 -6.68 9.94 -0.47
CA ALA A 46 -6.45 8.50 -0.52
C ALA A 46 -7.75 7.75 -0.87
N TYR A 47 -7.66 6.84 -1.83
CA TYR A 47 -8.78 6.07 -2.35
C TYR A 47 -8.39 4.62 -2.60
N ILE A 48 -9.27 3.67 -2.28
CA ILE A 48 -9.07 2.24 -2.52
C ILE A 48 -9.45 1.90 -3.95
N GLU A 49 -8.47 1.52 -4.76
CA GLU A 49 -8.70 1.03 -6.13
C GLU A 49 -9.02 -0.47 -6.11
N GLU A 50 -8.21 -1.26 -5.40
CA GLU A 50 -8.34 -2.71 -5.30
C GLU A 50 -7.99 -3.16 -3.87
N ALA A 51 -8.65 -4.23 -3.42
CA ALA A 51 -8.32 -4.89 -2.17
C ALA A 51 -8.53 -6.41 -2.28
N GLY A 52 -7.82 -7.17 -1.47
CA GLY A 52 -7.94 -8.61 -1.36
C GLY A 52 -7.03 -9.15 -0.26
N GLU A 53 -7.02 -10.45 -0.10
CA GLU A 53 -6.21 -11.06 0.95
C GLU A 53 -4.73 -10.71 0.80
N ASN A 54 -4.17 -10.07 1.84
CA ASN A 54 -2.76 -9.65 1.90
C ASN A 54 -2.32 -8.69 0.77
N TYR A 55 -3.28 -7.97 0.18
CA TYR A 55 -3.06 -7.10 -0.96
C TYR A 55 -3.97 -5.88 -0.92
N ALA A 56 -3.45 -4.74 -1.31
CA ALA A 56 -4.25 -3.56 -1.66
C ALA A 56 -3.52 -2.71 -2.70
N LYS A 57 -4.32 -2.01 -3.50
CA LYS A 57 -3.87 -0.94 -4.37
C LYS A 57 -4.72 0.29 -4.07
N CYS A 58 -4.05 1.37 -3.67
CA CYS A 58 -4.69 2.64 -3.36
C CYS A 58 -4.08 3.74 -4.20
N SER A 59 -4.82 4.82 -4.40
CA SER A 59 -4.35 5.99 -5.15
C SER A 59 -4.59 7.28 -4.37
N MET A 60 -3.92 8.34 -4.81
CA MET A 60 -4.10 9.69 -4.27
C MET A 60 -3.88 10.71 -5.39
N GLU A 61 -4.92 11.46 -5.74
CA GLU A 61 -4.81 12.59 -6.66
C GLU A 61 -4.01 13.72 -6.00
N LEU A 62 -3.01 14.22 -6.71
CA LEU A 62 -2.10 15.25 -6.21
C LEU A 62 -2.62 16.65 -6.54
N THR A 63 -2.58 17.52 -5.56
CA THR A 63 -2.92 18.93 -5.68
C THR A 63 -1.82 19.78 -5.06
N ASP A 64 -1.93 21.09 -5.10
CA ASP A 64 -0.93 22.00 -4.52
C ASP A 64 -0.74 21.80 -3.01
N ARG A 65 -1.77 21.33 -2.30
CA ARG A 65 -1.65 21.02 -0.86
C ARG A 65 -0.70 19.85 -0.54
N HIS A 66 -0.37 19.02 -1.54
CA HIS A 66 0.56 17.90 -1.38
C HIS A 66 2.01 18.30 -1.66
N LYS A 67 2.25 19.53 -2.11
CA LYS A 67 3.57 20.00 -2.50
C LYS A 67 4.31 20.67 -1.33
N ASN A 68 5.61 20.48 -1.32
CA ASN A 68 6.50 21.19 -0.40
C ASN A 68 6.85 22.58 -0.92
N ALA A 69 7.62 23.34 -0.15
CA ALA A 69 8.02 24.70 -0.51
C ALA A 69 8.81 24.83 -1.83
N ARG A 70 9.31 23.73 -2.37
CA ARG A 70 10.02 23.67 -3.67
C ARG A 70 9.13 23.19 -4.82
N GLY A 71 7.83 22.99 -4.57
CA GLY A 71 6.88 22.52 -5.57
C GLY A 71 6.92 21.02 -5.87
N ALA A 72 7.74 20.24 -5.16
CA ALA A 72 7.77 18.79 -5.27
C ALA A 72 6.77 18.15 -4.29
N VAL A 73 6.32 16.92 -4.57
CA VAL A 73 5.47 16.18 -3.64
C VAL A 73 6.21 15.99 -2.31
N MET A 74 5.57 16.36 -1.22
CA MET A 74 6.14 16.24 0.11
C MET A 74 6.32 14.76 0.49
N GLY A 75 7.45 14.43 1.13
CA GLY A 75 7.75 13.04 1.50
C GLY A 75 6.67 12.38 2.36
N GLY A 76 6.04 13.13 3.27
CA GLY A 76 4.94 12.64 4.10
C GLY A 76 3.72 12.18 3.30
N VAL A 77 3.48 12.72 2.11
CA VAL A 77 2.37 12.31 1.23
C VAL A 77 2.55 10.86 0.79
N HIS A 78 3.76 10.49 0.39
CA HIS A 78 4.10 9.11 0.02
C HIS A 78 3.87 8.16 1.20
N PHE A 79 4.26 8.59 2.41
CA PHE A 79 4.12 7.79 3.61
C PHE A 79 2.65 7.61 4.00
N VAL A 80 1.83 8.66 3.94
CA VAL A 80 0.37 8.59 4.22
C VAL A 80 -0.31 7.60 3.28
N LEU A 81 0.00 7.66 1.97
CA LEU A 81 -0.55 6.69 1.02
C LEU A 81 -0.08 5.27 1.31
N ALA A 82 1.20 5.08 1.67
CA ALA A 82 1.74 3.77 2.00
C ALA A 82 1.10 3.17 3.26
N ASP A 83 0.95 3.96 4.31
CA ASP A 83 0.32 3.52 5.56
C ASP A 83 -1.17 3.19 5.36
N PHE A 84 -1.89 4.01 4.62
CA PHE A 84 -3.28 3.73 4.24
C PHE A 84 -3.40 2.44 3.41
N THR A 85 -2.52 2.24 2.42
CA THR A 85 -2.50 1.05 1.58
C THR A 85 -2.19 -0.21 2.41
N PHE A 86 -1.25 -0.11 3.36
CA PHE A 86 -0.95 -1.17 4.33
C PHE A 86 -2.16 -1.48 5.19
N ALA A 87 -2.83 -0.46 5.75
CA ALA A 87 -4.01 -0.65 6.59
C ALA A 87 -5.13 -1.38 5.83
N VAL A 88 -5.37 -1.02 4.58
CA VAL A 88 -6.34 -1.72 3.71
C VAL A 88 -5.92 -3.16 3.48
N ALA A 89 -4.67 -3.40 3.06
CA ALA A 89 -4.16 -4.75 2.74
C ALA A 89 -4.24 -5.72 3.93
N THR A 90 -4.03 -5.21 5.15
CA THR A 90 -3.97 -6.03 6.36
C THR A 90 -5.32 -6.20 7.06
N ASN A 91 -6.28 -5.28 6.85
CA ASN A 91 -7.54 -5.27 7.59
C ASN A 91 -8.79 -5.50 6.72
N CYS A 92 -8.66 -5.56 5.40
CA CYS A 92 -9.81 -5.69 4.49
C CYS A 92 -10.59 -7.00 4.65
N MET A 93 -10.00 -8.03 5.24
CA MET A 93 -10.64 -9.32 5.50
C MET A 93 -11.13 -9.46 6.96
N GLY A 94 -11.21 -8.35 7.71
CA GLY A 94 -11.72 -8.32 9.10
C GLY A 94 -10.66 -8.63 10.17
N GLN A 95 -9.38 -8.64 9.79
CA GLN A 95 -8.29 -8.69 10.78
C GLN A 95 -8.18 -7.36 11.52
N SER A 96 -7.44 -7.37 12.63
CA SER A 96 -7.07 -6.17 13.37
C SER A 96 -5.55 -6.10 13.44
N VAL A 97 -4.96 -5.31 12.56
CA VAL A 97 -3.51 -5.13 12.44
C VAL A 97 -3.18 -3.65 12.52
N VAL A 98 -2.16 -3.33 13.30
CA VAL A 98 -1.59 -1.97 13.39
C VAL A 98 -0.15 -1.98 12.92
N SER A 99 0.34 -0.86 12.41
CA SER A 99 1.75 -0.70 12.07
C SER A 99 2.59 -0.64 13.35
N LEU A 100 3.64 -1.47 13.42
CA LEU A 100 4.58 -1.52 14.52
C LEU A 100 5.84 -0.71 14.22
N SER A 101 6.35 -0.85 13.02
CA SER A 101 7.50 -0.08 12.51
C SER A 101 7.40 0.09 11.01
N SER A 102 7.90 1.21 10.52
CA SER A 102 7.89 1.55 9.10
C SER A 102 9.19 2.19 8.70
N ASN A 103 9.66 1.86 7.50
CA ASN A 103 10.80 2.49 6.88
C ASN A 103 10.44 2.90 5.46
N ILE A 104 10.77 4.14 5.08
CA ILE A 104 10.56 4.66 3.74
C ILE A 104 11.88 5.05 3.10
N THR A 105 12.06 4.63 1.84
CA THR A 105 13.17 5.05 0.99
C THR A 105 12.60 5.73 -0.24
N TYR A 106 12.95 6.99 -0.45
CA TYR A 106 12.57 7.74 -1.63
C TYR A 106 13.52 7.40 -2.77
N THR A 107 13.00 6.82 -3.84
CA THR A 107 13.78 6.25 -4.94
C THR A 107 13.73 7.09 -6.21
N GLY A 108 12.76 7.99 -6.33
CA GLY A 108 12.59 8.78 -7.54
C GLY A 108 11.70 10.01 -7.36
N LYS A 109 11.56 10.77 -8.43
CA LYS A 109 10.68 11.93 -8.50
C LYS A 109 9.33 11.54 -9.07
N VAL A 110 8.27 12.08 -8.50
CA VAL A 110 6.92 12.05 -9.08
C VAL A 110 6.89 12.99 -10.30
N LYS A 111 6.39 12.50 -11.41
CA LYS A 111 6.25 13.27 -12.66
C LYS A 111 4.79 13.53 -13.03
N GLY A 112 3.87 12.74 -12.45
CA GLY A 112 2.45 12.86 -12.69
C GLY A 112 1.70 13.59 -11.59
N ASP A 113 0.39 13.56 -11.69
CA ASP A 113 -0.55 14.20 -10.76
C ASP A 113 -1.32 13.18 -9.91
N LYS A 114 -0.90 11.91 -9.93
CA LYS A 114 -1.49 10.84 -9.16
C LYS A 114 -0.41 9.92 -8.60
N LEU A 115 -0.51 9.59 -7.32
CA LEU A 115 0.28 8.51 -6.71
C LEU A 115 -0.55 7.23 -6.62
N ILE A 116 0.13 6.11 -6.77
CA ILE A 116 -0.42 4.77 -6.63
C ILE A 116 0.46 4.01 -5.63
N GLY A 117 -0.16 3.48 -4.58
CA GLY A 117 0.47 2.60 -3.61
C GLY A 117 -0.02 1.17 -3.81
N THR A 118 0.89 0.22 -3.90
CA THR A 118 0.57 -1.20 -3.99
C THR A 118 1.26 -1.96 -2.88
N ALA A 119 0.49 -2.59 -2.00
CA ALA A 119 0.98 -3.36 -0.88
C ALA A 119 1.00 -4.86 -1.20
N HIS A 120 2.12 -5.50 -0.87
CA HIS A 120 2.33 -6.93 -0.99
C HIS A 120 2.82 -7.50 0.34
N CYS A 121 2.20 -8.60 0.78
CA CYS A 121 2.66 -9.34 1.94
C CYS A 121 3.96 -10.09 1.59
N ILE A 122 5.04 -9.81 2.31
CA ILE A 122 6.30 -10.56 2.21
C ILE A 122 6.24 -11.78 3.12
N LYS A 123 5.67 -11.60 4.32
CA LYS A 123 5.52 -12.68 5.30
C LYS A 123 4.34 -12.41 6.21
N GLU A 124 3.46 -13.40 6.30
CA GLU A 124 2.41 -13.45 7.31
C GLU A 124 2.85 -14.37 8.45
N GLY A 125 2.83 -13.87 9.68
CA GLY A 125 3.19 -14.59 10.88
C GLY A 125 2.05 -14.63 11.90
N ARG A 126 2.26 -15.33 13.02
CA ARG A 126 1.25 -15.48 14.06
C ARG A 126 0.90 -14.14 14.75
N SER A 127 1.91 -13.35 15.08
CA SER A 127 1.75 -12.09 15.83
C SER A 127 2.14 -10.88 15.01
N THR A 128 2.97 -11.06 14.00
CA THR A 128 3.48 -9.99 13.15
C THR A 128 3.39 -10.39 11.69
N ASN A 129 3.24 -9.40 10.85
CA ASN A 129 3.37 -9.54 9.40
C ASN A 129 4.36 -8.53 8.84
N PHE A 130 4.81 -8.74 7.62
CA PHE A 130 5.78 -7.90 6.97
C PHE A 130 5.36 -7.62 5.54
N TYR A 131 5.30 -6.33 5.19
CA TYR A 131 4.81 -5.85 3.91
C TYR A 131 5.83 -4.95 3.21
N GLU A 132 5.84 -5.01 1.89
CA GLU A 132 6.45 -4.02 1.02
C GLU A 132 5.34 -3.23 0.31
N ILE A 133 5.43 -1.92 0.33
CA ILE A 133 4.54 -1.04 -0.40
C ILE A 133 5.36 -0.25 -1.41
N ILE A 134 5.04 -0.39 -2.68
CA ILE A 134 5.63 0.37 -3.77
C ILE A 134 4.76 1.60 -4.03
N ILE A 135 5.37 2.77 -4.00
CA ILE A 135 4.72 4.03 -4.38
C ILE A 135 5.27 4.46 -5.74
N GLU A 136 4.37 4.61 -6.69
CA GLU A 136 4.69 5.07 -8.05
C GLU A 136 3.70 6.13 -8.52
N ASP A 137 4.03 6.86 -9.58
CA ASP A 137 3.07 7.72 -10.24
C ASP A 137 2.27 6.95 -11.32
N GLU A 138 1.28 7.60 -11.92
CA GLU A 138 0.43 7.00 -12.96
C GLU A 138 1.18 6.58 -14.22
N TYR A 139 2.41 7.03 -14.39
CA TYR A 139 3.29 6.66 -15.51
C TYR A 139 4.23 5.49 -15.17
N GLY A 140 4.13 4.95 -13.94
CA GLY A 140 4.98 3.86 -13.46
C GLY A 140 6.38 4.30 -12.99
N ASN A 141 6.61 5.60 -12.75
CA ASN A 141 7.85 6.04 -12.14
C ASN A 141 7.81 5.75 -10.64
N GLN A 142 8.67 4.85 -10.17
CA GLN A 142 8.76 4.52 -8.76
C GLN A 142 9.30 5.72 -7.96
N ALA A 143 8.50 6.19 -7.03
CA ALA A 143 8.83 7.35 -6.19
C ALA A 143 9.37 6.95 -4.81
N ALA A 144 8.86 5.86 -4.23
CA ALA A 144 9.32 5.35 -2.95
C ALA A 144 9.07 3.85 -2.80
N VAL A 145 9.84 3.24 -1.90
CA VAL A 145 9.60 1.90 -1.36
C VAL A 145 9.42 2.03 0.15
N VAL A 146 8.36 1.43 0.67
CA VAL A 146 8.05 1.43 2.10
C VAL A 146 7.97 -0.01 2.59
N THR A 147 8.67 -0.31 3.66
CA THR A 147 8.52 -1.58 4.37
C THR A 147 7.84 -1.34 5.71
N ILE A 148 6.82 -2.13 6.00
CA ILE A 148 6.04 -2.01 7.23
C ILE A 148 5.94 -3.36 7.92
N THR A 149 6.27 -3.39 9.21
CA THR A 149 5.97 -4.50 10.09
C THR A 149 4.66 -4.21 10.79
N GLY A 150 3.67 -5.09 10.62
CA GLY A 150 2.40 -5.03 11.32
C GLY A 150 2.37 -5.93 12.55
N PHE A 151 1.50 -5.59 13.48
CA PHE A 151 1.22 -6.36 14.68
C PHE A 151 -0.27 -6.68 14.78
N HIS A 152 -0.60 -7.95 14.96
CA HIS A 152 -1.97 -8.40 15.16
C HIS A 152 -2.45 -8.01 16.57
N VAL A 153 -3.43 -7.09 16.65
CA VAL A 153 -4.08 -6.67 17.89
C VAL A 153 -5.41 -7.38 18.01
N GLY A 154 -5.56 -8.20 19.05
CA GLY A 154 -6.77 -8.98 19.33
C GLY A 154 -6.57 -10.48 19.10
N ASP A 155 -7.38 -11.26 19.80
CA ASP A 155 -7.36 -12.71 19.72
C ASP A 155 -7.79 -13.15 18.31
N ARG A 156 -6.90 -13.82 17.59
CA ARG A 156 -7.33 -14.75 16.54
C ARG A 156 -8.10 -15.87 17.25
N LYS A 157 -9.43 -15.72 17.32
CA LYS A 157 -10.30 -16.82 17.72
C LYS A 157 -10.27 -17.92 16.67
#